data_e9241efb878357ec7026c3688e147d55
#
_entry.id   e9241efb878357ec7026c3688e147d55
#
_cell.length_a   1.000
_cell.length_b   1.000
_cell.length_c   1.000
_cell.angle_alpha   90.00
_cell.angle_beta   90.00
_cell.angle_gamma   90.00
#
_symmetry.space_group_name_H-M   'P 1'
#
loop_
_entity.id
_entity.type
_entity.pdbx_description
1 polymer ?
#
loop_
_entity_poly.entity_id
_entity_poly.type
_entity_poly.pdbx_seq_one_letter_code
_entity_poly.pdbx_strand_id
1 'polypeptide(L)'
;DIKPDNILILKSSIPLDSNQCLNEAFLMDSISRRVKKIGYLVDNQFITINDVVLDTSYNQLIFPKNTLVSFNGLTNDSIVFNLKSVKANDLGSLKLSFELPSDSINYIIKIYNTNAGFSEIIRVNKVSNFIWFKENLFPGNYNLEIVFDENFDGLFTNGSINDFKMPEYKFSYSKPITLKNNWDLEENIVVSRETKSLPKIPDSPNKAVEQN
;
A
#
# COMPACT_ATOMS: atom_id res chain seq x y z
N ASP A 1 -5.13 -12.90 7.58
CA ASP A 1 -6.44 -12.30 7.85
C ASP A 1 -7.04 -11.81 6.54
N ILE A 2 -8.29 -12.13 6.28
CA ILE A 2 -8.98 -11.78 5.04
C ILE A 2 -10.05 -10.75 5.38
N LYS A 3 -9.98 -9.60 4.71
CA LYS A 3 -10.97 -8.51 4.86
C LYS A 3 -12.25 -8.84 4.08
N PRO A 4 -13.40 -8.25 4.46
CA PRO A 4 -14.56 -8.18 3.57
C PRO A 4 -14.12 -7.57 2.24
N ASP A 5 -14.61 -8.00 1.12
CA ASP A 5 -14.35 -7.48 -0.22
C ASP A 5 -12.91 -7.68 -0.78
N ASN A 6 -12.10 -8.53 -0.19
CA ASN A 6 -10.76 -8.76 -0.69
C ASN A 6 -10.71 -9.88 -1.75
N ILE A 7 -9.97 -9.56 -2.81
CA ILE A 7 -9.41 -10.54 -3.71
C ILE A 7 -8.28 -11.25 -2.95
N LEU A 8 -8.35 -12.57 -2.85
CA LEU A 8 -7.28 -13.36 -2.25
C LEU A 8 -6.25 -13.69 -3.34
N ILE A 9 -5.02 -13.22 -3.15
CA ILE A 9 -3.92 -13.52 -4.05
C ILE A 9 -2.93 -14.43 -3.32
N LEU A 10 -2.70 -15.61 -3.88
CA LEU A 10 -1.69 -16.55 -3.42
C LEU A 10 -0.55 -16.57 -4.43
N LYS A 11 0.68 -16.78 -3.94
CA LYS A 11 1.87 -16.90 -4.79
C LYS A 11 2.42 -18.33 -4.70
N SER A 12 2.54 -18.97 -5.85
CA SER A 12 3.25 -20.25 -5.98
C SER A 12 4.77 -20.04 -6.01
N SER A 13 5.52 -20.99 -5.50
CA SER A 13 6.99 -20.99 -5.61
C SER A 13 7.50 -21.30 -7.01
N ILE A 14 6.66 -21.91 -7.84
CA ILE A 14 6.98 -22.29 -9.22
C ILE A 14 5.90 -21.77 -10.17
N PRO A 15 6.24 -21.45 -11.43
CA PRO A 15 5.27 -21.06 -12.43
C PRO A 15 4.24 -22.17 -12.71
N LEU A 16 2.98 -21.80 -12.77
CA LEU A 16 1.84 -22.69 -13.02
C LEU A 16 1.36 -22.56 -14.47
N ASP A 17 0.92 -23.67 -15.06
CA ASP A 17 0.29 -23.71 -16.36
C ASP A 17 -1.22 -23.50 -16.22
N SER A 18 -1.70 -22.31 -16.55
CA SER A 18 -3.11 -21.94 -16.44
C SER A 18 -4.05 -22.81 -17.27
N ASN A 19 -3.56 -23.44 -18.35
CA ASN A 19 -4.36 -24.29 -19.22
C ASN A 19 -4.57 -25.69 -18.63
N GLN A 20 -3.67 -26.14 -17.76
CA GLN A 20 -3.73 -27.46 -17.13
C GLN A 20 -4.27 -27.43 -15.68
N CYS A 21 -4.30 -26.27 -15.06
CA CYS A 21 -4.88 -26.12 -13.73
C CYS A 21 -6.39 -26.33 -13.76
N LEU A 22 -6.89 -27.16 -12.86
CA LEU A 22 -8.32 -27.31 -12.65
C LEU A 22 -8.81 -26.08 -11.87
N ASN A 23 -9.72 -25.30 -12.47
CA ASN A 23 -10.26 -24.10 -11.82
C ASN A 23 -11.24 -24.47 -10.68
N GLU A 24 -10.75 -25.20 -9.68
CA GLU A 24 -11.54 -25.70 -8.56
C GLU A 24 -10.77 -25.58 -7.24
N ALA A 25 -11.33 -24.80 -6.32
CA ALA A 25 -10.94 -24.78 -4.93
C ALA A 25 -12.20 -24.82 -4.05
N PHE A 26 -12.03 -25.07 -2.78
CA PHE A 26 -13.14 -25.21 -1.85
C PHE A 26 -12.91 -24.35 -0.61
N LEU A 27 -13.95 -23.63 -0.22
CA LEU A 27 -14.06 -23.07 1.12
C LEU A 27 -14.76 -24.08 2.02
N MET A 28 -14.21 -24.34 3.19
CA MET A 28 -14.77 -25.26 4.15
C MET A 28 -14.94 -24.60 5.53
N ASP A 29 -16.07 -24.87 6.15
CA ASP A 29 -16.27 -24.66 7.58
C ASP A 29 -15.79 -25.90 8.31
N SER A 30 -14.71 -25.80 9.09
CA SER A 30 -14.11 -26.92 9.80
C SER A 30 -15.01 -27.50 10.89
N ILE A 31 -16.01 -26.76 11.37
CA ILE A 31 -16.93 -27.18 12.43
C ILE A 31 -18.14 -27.87 11.83
N SER A 32 -18.89 -27.17 10.94
CA SER A 32 -20.11 -27.71 10.34
C SER A 32 -19.84 -28.60 9.12
N ARG A 33 -18.59 -28.61 8.64
CA ARG A 33 -18.13 -29.32 7.42
C ARG A 33 -18.89 -28.90 6.15
N ARG A 34 -19.49 -27.71 6.14
CA ARG A 34 -20.05 -27.14 4.93
C ARG A 34 -18.92 -26.84 3.95
N VAL A 35 -19.15 -27.15 2.68
CA VAL A 35 -18.19 -26.93 1.61
C VAL A 35 -18.83 -26.08 0.53
N LYS A 36 -18.13 -25.04 0.08
CA LYS A 36 -18.50 -24.19 -1.04
C LYS A 36 -17.41 -24.26 -2.09
N LYS A 37 -17.75 -24.67 -3.30
CA LYS A 37 -16.84 -24.65 -4.44
C LYS A 37 -16.64 -23.22 -4.89
N ILE A 38 -15.39 -22.83 -5.16
CA ILE A 38 -14.99 -21.54 -5.70
C ILE A 38 -14.05 -21.71 -6.88
N GLY A 39 -14.10 -20.79 -7.83
CA GLY A 39 -13.14 -20.70 -8.93
C GLY A 39 -11.95 -19.86 -8.56
N TYR A 40 -10.86 -20.02 -9.31
CA TYR A 40 -9.68 -19.17 -9.21
C TYR A 40 -9.07 -18.95 -10.61
N LEU A 41 -8.31 -17.88 -10.75
CA LEU A 41 -7.53 -17.58 -11.95
C LEU A 41 -6.06 -17.79 -11.66
N VAL A 42 -5.33 -18.31 -12.64
CA VAL A 42 -3.88 -18.49 -12.58
C VAL A 42 -3.23 -17.58 -13.60
N ASP A 43 -2.28 -16.78 -13.13
CA ASP A 43 -1.38 -15.99 -13.96
C ASP A 43 0.06 -16.21 -13.51
N ASN A 44 0.77 -17.06 -14.24
CA ASN A 44 2.14 -17.48 -13.94
C ASN A 44 2.25 -18.04 -12.52
N GLN A 45 2.78 -17.27 -11.57
CA GLN A 45 2.95 -17.67 -10.16
C GLN A 45 1.80 -17.21 -9.26
N PHE A 46 0.84 -16.45 -9.79
CA PHE A 46 -0.23 -15.88 -8.97
C PHE A 46 -1.54 -16.65 -9.18
N ILE A 47 -2.17 -16.96 -8.07
CA ILE A 47 -3.52 -17.57 -8.02
C ILE A 47 -4.43 -16.50 -7.42
N THR A 48 -5.38 -16.03 -8.21
CA THR A 48 -6.34 -14.99 -7.80
C THR A 48 -7.70 -15.62 -7.59
N ILE A 49 -8.25 -15.45 -6.39
CA ILE A 49 -9.59 -15.91 -6.03
C ILE A 49 -10.45 -14.67 -5.83
N ASN A 50 -11.40 -14.49 -6.74
CA ASN A 50 -12.39 -13.42 -6.67
C ASN A 50 -13.60 -13.91 -5.84
N ASP A 51 -14.35 -12.98 -5.28
CA ASP A 51 -15.60 -13.25 -4.56
C ASP A 51 -15.46 -14.23 -3.36
N VAL A 52 -14.33 -14.15 -2.67
CA VAL A 52 -14.24 -14.78 -1.36
C VAL A 52 -15.07 -13.97 -0.37
N VAL A 53 -16.40 -13.99 -0.56
CA VAL A 53 -17.32 -13.59 0.49
C VAL A 53 -17.16 -14.62 1.60
N LEU A 54 -16.27 -14.33 2.51
CA LEU A 54 -16.15 -15.09 3.74
C LEU A 54 -17.37 -14.76 4.60
N ASP A 55 -18.44 -15.50 4.38
CA ASP A 55 -19.35 -15.76 5.49
C ASP A 55 -18.45 -16.25 6.64
N THR A 56 -18.62 -15.65 7.82
CA THR A 56 -17.77 -15.88 8.99
C THR A 56 -17.66 -17.37 9.41
N SER A 57 -18.42 -18.24 8.76
CA SER A 57 -18.41 -19.68 8.95
C SER A 57 -17.29 -20.42 8.21
N TYR A 58 -16.82 -19.90 7.06
CA TYR A 58 -15.75 -20.57 6.30
C TYR A 58 -14.38 -20.16 6.81
N ASN A 59 -13.62 -21.11 7.31
CA ASN A 59 -12.31 -20.87 7.92
C ASN A 59 -11.16 -21.65 7.26
N GLN A 60 -11.43 -22.38 6.19
CA GLN A 60 -10.42 -23.09 5.43
C GLN A 60 -10.62 -22.91 3.92
N LEU A 61 -9.49 -22.73 3.20
CA LEU A 61 -9.41 -22.79 1.76
C LEU A 61 -8.62 -24.04 1.37
N ILE A 62 -9.20 -24.87 0.53
CA ILE A 62 -8.65 -26.15 0.15
C ILE A 62 -8.44 -26.19 -1.37
N PHE A 63 -7.21 -26.50 -1.78
CA PHE A 63 -6.90 -26.95 -3.13
C PHE A 63 -6.74 -28.45 -3.12
N PRO A 64 -7.61 -29.21 -3.77
CA PRO A 64 -7.47 -30.66 -3.86
C PRO A 64 -6.15 -31.06 -4.53
N LYS A 65 -5.76 -32.30 -4.33
CA LYS A 65 -4.62 -32.89 -5.02
C LYS A 65 -4.81 -32.80 -6.54
N ASN A 66 -3.71 -32.50 -7.26
CA ASN A 66 -3.65 -32.41 -8.72
C ASN A 66 -4.52 -31.29 -9.34
N THR A 67 -4.91 -30.28 -8.59
CA THR A 67 -5.65 -29.11 -9.14
C THR A 67 -4.75 -28.02 -9.69
N LEU A 68 -3.54 -27.90 -9.16
CA LEU A 68 -2.53 -26.98 -9.64
C LEU A 68 -1.46 -27.75 -10.39
N VAL A 69 -1.14 -27.32 -11.60
CA VAL A 69 -0.15 -27.97 -12.46
C VAL A 69 0.90 -26.94 -12.88
N SER A 70 2.16 -27.27 -12.72
CA SER A 70 3.26 -26.43 -13.19
C SER A 70 3.60 -26.69 -14.66
N PHE A 71 4.32 -25.76 -15.31
CA PHE A 71 4.82 -25.97 -16.68
C PHE A 71 5.71 -27.23 -16.82
N ASN A 72 6.27 -27.73 -15.74
CA ASN A 72 7.07 -28.97 -15.71
C ASN A 72 6.19 -30.23 -15.49
N GLY A 73 4.87 -30.11 -15.44
CA GLY A 73 3.97 -31.21 -15.19
C GLY A 73 3.88 -31.67 -13.72
N LEU A 74 4.52 -30.94 -12.80
CA LEU A 74 4.40 -31.22 -11.36
C LEU A 74 3.02 -30.78 -10.87
N THR A 75 2.43 -31.56 -10.01
CA THR A 75 1.11 -31.27 -9.42
C THR A 75 1.21 -31.07 -7.91
N ASN A 76 0.22 -30.40 -7.33
CA ASN A 76 0.14 -30.24 -5.89
C ASN A 76 -0.42 -31.48 -5.19
N ASP A 77 0.01 -31.73 -3.98
CA ASP A 77 -0.78 -32.47 -3.01
C ASP A 77 -1.95 -31.63 -2.49
N SER A 78 -2.84 -32.20 -1.67
CA SER A 78 -3.91 -31.40 -1.06
C SER A 78 -3.33 -30.30 -0.18
N ILE A 79 -3.68 -29.05 -0.48
CA ILE A 79 -3.22 -27.87 0.24
C ILE A 79 -4.39 -27.29 1.02
N VAL A 80 -4.18 -27.02 2.31
CA VAL A 80 -5.18 -26.41 3.18
C VAL A 80 -4.61 -25.15 3.80
N PHE A 81 -5.27 -24.02 3.55
CA PHE A 81 -4.99 -22.76 4.22
C PHE A 81 -6.05 -22.47 5.27
N ASN A 82 -5.63 -22.21 6.51
CA ASN A 82 -6.54 -21.72 7.52
C ASN A 82 -6.78 -20.22 7.30
N LEU A 83 -8.03 -19.84 7.19
CA LEU A 83 -8.47 -18.48 6.95
C LEU A 83 -9.00 -17.87 8.24
N LYS A 84 -8.71 -16.61 8.45
CA LYS A 84 -9.30 -15.83 9.52
C LYS A 84 -9.97 -14.60 8.89
N SER A 85 -11.29 -14.56 8.97
CA SER A 85 -12.06 -13.40 8.52
C SER A 85 -11.93 -12.26 9.54
N VAL A 86 -11.77 -11.05 9.05
CA VAL A 86 -11.81 -9.84 9.86
C VAL A 86 -13.22 -9.30 9.83
N LYS A 87 -13.78 -8.99 11.00
CA LYS A 87 -15.10 -8.37 11.07
C LYS A 87 -15.03 -6.92 10.60
N ALA A 88 -16.08 -6.43 9.94
CA ALA A 88 -16.14 -5.04 9.50
C ALA A 88 -15.90 -4.05 10.67
N ASN A 89 -16.42 -4.36 11.86
CA ASN A 89 -16.23 -3.53 13.06
C ASN A 89 -14.78 -3.51 13.59
N ASP A 90 -13.93 -4.41 13.14
CA ASP A 90 -12.49 -4.41 13.48
C ASP A 90 -11.67 -3.54 12.50
N LEU A 91 -12.31 -2.98 11.49
CA LEU A 91 -11.73 -2.12 10.48
C LEU A 91 -12.24 -0.68 10.66
N GLY A 92 -11.63 0.25 9.96
CA GLY A 92 -12.06 1.64 9.88
C GLY A 92 -11.93 2.20 8.47
N SER A 93 -12.36 3.45 8.27
CA SER A 93 -12.16 4.20 7.04
C SER A 93 -11.29 5.44 7.30
N LEU A 94 -10.57 5.87 6.27
CA LEU A 94 -9.71 7.04 6.32
C LEU A 94 -9.95 7.91 5.09
N LYS A 95 -10.29 9.18 5.33
CA LYS A 95 -10.43 10.21 4.32
C LYS A 95 -9.41 11.30 4.58
N LEU A 96 -8.54 11.53 3.61
CA LEU A 96 -7.52 12.56 3.66
C LEU A 96 -7.81 13.62 2.61
N SER A 97 -7.94 14.85 3.05
CA SER A 97 -8.10 16.03 2.18
C SER A 97 -6.79 16.79 2.16
N PHE A 98 -6.20 16.93 0.98
CA PHE A 98 -4.90 17.57 0.78
C PHE A 98 -5.08 18.96 0.21
N GLU A 99 -4.45 19.95 0.86
CA GLU A 99 -4.20 21.28 0.29
C GLU A 99 -2.74 21.32 -0.17
N LEU A 100 -2.55 21.29 -1.48
CA LEU A 100 -1.25 21.24 -2.14
C LEU A 100 -0.82 22.67 -2.55
N PRO A 101 0.47 23.03 -2.42
CA PRO A 101 0.91 24.42 -2.56
C PRO A 101 0.91 24.94 -4.00
N SER A 102 0.78 24.09 -5.00
CA SER A 102 0.80 24.48 -6.41
C SER A 102 -0.01 23.52 -7.29
N ASP A 103 -0.69 24.05 -8.28
CA ASP A 103 -1.34 23.32 -9.37
C ASP A 103 -0.48 23.21 -10.64
N SER A 104 0.77 23.64 -10.56
CA SER A 104 1.70 23.64 -11.70
C SER A 104 2.63 22.45 -11.74
N ILE A 105 2.72 21.69 -10.66
CA ILE A 105 3.56 20.50 -10.52
C ILE A 105 2.72 19.26 -10.22
N ASN A 106 3.34 18.09 -10.36
CA ASN A 106 2.73 16.83 -9.93
C ASN A 106 3.18 16.48 -8.50
N TYR A 107 2.44 15.56 -7.89
CA TYR A 107 2.76 15.06 -6.56
C TYR A 107 2.68 13.55 -6.54
N ILE A 108 3.58 12.93 -5.78
CA ILE A 108 3.54 11.50 -5.47
C ILE A 108 3.25 11.38 -3.99
N ILE A 109 2.07 10.90 -3.66
CA ILE A 109 1.60 10.73 -2.27
C ILE A 109 1.74 9.26 -1.90
N LYS A 110 2.50 8.97 -0.85
CA LYS A 110 2.63 7.64 -0.29
C LYS A 110 1.98 7.59 1.08
N ILE A 111 1.00 6.70 1.23
CA ILE A 111 0.30 6.42 2.49
C ILE A 111 0.63 4.99 2.89
N TYR A 112 1.14 4.80 4.11
CA TYR A 112 1.54 3.46 4.53
C TYR A 112 1.36 3.22 6.03
N ASN A 113 1.08 1.96 6.36
CA ASN A 113 1.08 1.44 7.72
C ASN A 113 1.89 0.14 7.72
N THR A 114 3.12 0.21 8.21
CA THR A 114 4.06 -0.92 8.19
C THR A 114 3.54 -2.11 8.99
N ASN A 115 2.90 -1.86 10.13
CA ASN A 115 2.39 -2.92 11.00
C ASN A 115 1.20 -3.67 10.38
N ALA A 116 0.38 -2.98 9.59
CA ALA A 116 -0.74 -3.57 8.87
C ALA A 116 -0.36 -4.09 7.48
N GLY A 117 0.90 -3.93 7.05
CA GLY A 117 1.34 -4.30 5.71
C GLY A 117 0.66 -3.49 4.59
N PHE A 118 0.19 -2.27 4.91
CA PHE A 118 -0.47 -1.40 3.94
C PHE A 118 0.51 -0.40 3.35
N SER A 119 0.50 -0.24 2.04
CA SER A 119 1.22 0.82 1.33
C SER A 119 0.52 1.13 0.02
N GLU A 120 0.16 2.38 -0.18
CA GLU A 120 -0.45 2.87 -1.42
C GLU A 120 0.31 4.10 -1.91
N ILE A 121 0.57 4.16 -3.22
CA ILE A 121 1.23 5.28 -3.90
C ILE A 121 0.25 5.87 -4.90
N ILE A 122 -0.02 7.16 -4.76
CA ILE A 122 -0.97 7.90 -5.56
C ILE A 122 -0.21 8.99 -6.32
N ARG A 123 -0.43 9.07 -7.63
CA ARG A 123 0.10 10.14 -8.47
C ARG A 123 -0.99 11.16 -8.73
N VAL A 124 -0.72 12.39 -8.34
CA VAL A 124 -1.67 13.51 -8.40
C VAL A 124 -1.12 14.55 -9.38
N ASN A 125 -1.89 14.86 -10.41
CA ASN A 125 -1.42 15.69 -11.50
C ASN A 125 -2.02 17.10 -11.43
N LYS A 126 -1.18 18.10 -11.20
CA LYS A 126 -1.46 19.54 -11.37
C LYS A 126 -2.79 19.99 -10.74
N VAL A 127 -3.00 19.71 -9.47
CA VAL A 127 -4.15 20.19 -8.69
C VAL A 127 -3.69 20.73 -7.35
N SER A 128 -4.40 21.72 -6.82
CA SER A 128 -4.16 22.30 -5.49
C SER A 128 -4.96 21.62 -4.39
N ASN A 129 -6.00 20.88 -4.74
CA ASN A 129 -6.81 20.14 -3.78
C ASN A 129 -7.01 18.70 -4.27
N PHE A 130 -6.84 17.74 -3.37
CA PHE A 130 -7.00 16.33 -3.66
C PHE A 130 -7.62 15.64 -2.47
N ILE A 131 -8.54 14.70 -2.71
CA ILE A 131 -9.16 13.88 -1.68
C ILE A 131 -8.86 12.42 -1.97
N TRP A 132 -8.36 11.74 -0.96
CA TRP A 132 -8.19 10.30 -0.95
C TRP A 132 -9.10 9.69 0.11
N PHE A 133 -9.75 8.57 -0.25
CA PHE A 133 -10.64 7.83 0.64
C PHE A 133 -10.41 6.34 0.52
N LYS A 134 -10.37 5.65 1.64
CA LYS A 134 -10.22 4.21 1.69
C LYS A 134 -10.98 3.62 2.86
N GLU A 135 -11.76 2.59 2.57
CA GLU A 135 -12.48 1.78 3.54
C GLU A 135 -11.72 0.51 3.89
N ASN A 136 -12.21 -0.20 4.87
CA ASN A 136 -11.70 -1.51 5.26
C ASN A 136 -10.20 -1.50 5.59
N LEU A 137 -9.74 -0.46 6.26
CA LEU A 137 -8.37 -0.33 6.73
C LEU A 137 -8.22 -0.94 8.13
N PHE A 138 -7.11 -1.64 8.36
CA PHE A 138 -6.76 -2.08 9.70
C PHE A 138 -6.45 -0.87 10.60
N PRO A 139 -6.83 -0.91 11.89
CA PRO A 139 -6.45 0.11 12.84
C PRO A 139 -4.94 0.19 12.99
N GLY A 140 -4.45 1.37 13.36
CA GLY A 140 -3.03 1.61 13.54
C GLY A 140 -2.59 2.99 13.07
N ASN A 141 -1.28 3.19 13.02
CA ASN A 141 -0.68 4.46 12.64
C ASN A 141 -0.35 4.47 11.14
N TYR A 142 -0.96 5.42 10.44
CA TYR A 142 -0.70 5.68 9.03
C TYR A 142 0.27 6.83 8.90
N ASN A 143 1.32 6.63 8.13
CA ASN A 143 2.33 7.62 7.82
C ASN A 143 2.10 8.15 6.40
N LEU A 144 2.50 9.39 6.19
CA LEU A 144 2.28 10.10 4.95
C LEU A 144 3.58 10.75 4.48
N GLU A 145 3.93 10.51 3.23
CA GLU A 145 5.05 11.14 2.52
C GLU A 145 4.55 11.70 1.20
N ILE A 146 4.97 12.92 0.87
CA ILE A 146 4.60 13.58 -0.38
C ILE A 146 5.86 14.06 -1.08
N VAL A 147 6.07 13.63 -2.32
CA VAL A 147 7.14 14.10 -3.19
C VAL A 147 6.57 15.14 -4.15
N PHE A 148 7.31 16.22 -4.35
CA PHE A 148 7.03 17.24 -5.33
C PHE A 148 7.72 16.84 -6.63
N ASP A 149 6.98 16.19 -7.52
CA ASP A 149 7.45 15.70 -8.81
C ASP A 149 7.56 16.89 -9.79
N GLU A 150 8.66 17.62 -9.68
CA GLU A 150 8.93 18.83 -10.46
C GLU A 150 9.38 18.53 -11.89
N ASN A 151 9.93 17.31 -12.11
CA ASN A 151 10.42 16.86 -13.41
C ASN A 151 9.37 16.05 -14.20
N PHE A 152 8.21 15.74 -13.58
CA PHE A 152 7.08 15.03 -14.17
C PHE A 152 7.38 13.57 -14.58
N ASP A 153 8.37 12.92 -13.97
CA ASP A 153 8.72 11.53 -14.29
C ASP A 153 7.92 10.50 -13.48
N GLY A 154 7.17 10.96 -12.45
CA GLY A 154 6.36 10.10 -11.58
C GLY A 154 7.16 9.27 -10.61
N LEU A 155 8.44 9.60 -10.40
CA LEU A 155 9.36 8.94 -9.48
C LEU A 155 10.04 9.98 -8.58
N PHE A 156 10.49 9.54 -7.40
CA PHE A 156 11.35 10.41 -6.59
C PHE A 156 12.75 10.45 -7.19
N THR A 157 13.17 11.62 -7.67
CA THR A 157 14.50 11.84 -8.21
C THR A 157 15.47 12.26 -7.12
N ASN A 158 16.50 11.43 -6.89
CA ASN A 158 17.63 11.81 -6.07
C ASN A 158 18.45 12.89 -6.78
N GLY A 159 19.03 13.81 -6.02
CA GLY A 159 19.96 14.76 -6.57
C GLY A 159 21.19 14.08 -7.19
N SER A 160 21.87 14.79 -8.09
CA SER A 160 23.12 14.37 -8.71
C SER A 160 24.20 15.41 -8.46
N ILE A 161 25.28 15.02 -7.80
CA ILE A 161 26.43 15.91 -7.55
C ILE A 161 27.12 16.23 -8.88
N ASN A 162 27.21 15.28 -9.79
CA ASN A 162 27.89 15.45 -11.07
C ASN A 162 27.15 16.44 -11.99
N ASP A 163 25.82 16.48 -11.92
CA ASP A 163 24.97 17.33 -12.75
C ASP A 163 24.49 18.58 -11.99
N PHE A 164 24.97 18.79 -10.77
CA PHE A 164 24.53 19.87 -9.87
C PHE A 164 23.01 19.96 -9.70
N LYS A 165 22.32 18.80 -9.75
CA LYS A 165 20.88 18.73 -9.55
C LYS A 165 20.56 18.49 -8.08
N MET A 166 19.65 19.30 -7.54
CA MET A 166 19.09 19.06 -6.21
C MET A 166 18.09 17.91 -6.25
N PRO A 167 17.95 17.14 -5.16
CA PRO A 167 16.88 16.16 -5.05
C PRO A 167 15.52 16.86 -5.02
N GLU A 168 14.50 16.16 -5.49
CA GLU A 168 13.13 16.65 -5.35
C GLU A 168 12.75 16.82 -3.89
N TYR A 169 11.89 17.81 -3.65
CA TYR A 169 11.45 18.09 -2.29
C TYR A 169 10.51 17.00 -1.79
N LYS A 170 10.75 16.53 -0.58
CA LYS A 170 9.92 15.54 0.10
C LYS A 170 9.34 16.12 1.39
N PHE A 171 8.03 16.17 1.46
CA PHE A 171 7.30 16.51 2.66
C PHE A 171 6.95 15.22 3.42
N SER A 172 7.25 15.19 4.70
CA SER A 172 6.85 14.10 5.60
C SER A 172 5.92 14.66 6.66
N TYR A 173 4.72 14.13 6.75
CA TYR A 173 3.77 14.54 7.77
C TYR A 173 4.28 14.12 9.14
N SER A 174 4.43 15.08 10.05
CA SER A 174 5.17 14.89 11.31
C SER A 174 4.40 14.05 12.35
N LYS A 175 3.09 13.95 12.22
CA LYS A 175 2.24 13.21 13.15
C LYS A 175 1.66 11.99 12.44
N PRO A 176 1.77 10.79 13.02
CA PRO A 176 1.07 9.63 12.48
C PRO A 176 -0.44 9.82 12.61
N ILE A 177 -1.17 9.45 11.58
CA ILE A 177 -2.64 9.46 11.56
C ILE A 177 -3.10 8.16 12.20
N THR A 178 -3.67 8.24 13.40
CA THR A 178 -4.07 7.06 14.18
C THR A 178 -5.51 6.69 13.90
N LEU A 179 -5.71 5.59 13.17
CA LEU A 179 -7.02 5.00 12.91
C LEU A 179 -7.36 3.97 14.00
N LYS A 180 -8.55 4.03 14.57
CA LYS A 180 -9.07 3.05 15.52
C LYS A 180 -10.11 2.15 14.86
N ASN A 181 -10.43 1.02 15.53
CA ASN A 181 -11.49 0.11 15.10
C ASN A 181 -12.83 0.85 14.98
N ASN A 182 -13.57 0.55 13.93
CA ASN A 182 -14.90 1.09 13.67
C ASN A 182 -14.96 2.63 13.65
N TRP A 183 -13.86 3.28 13.24
CA TRP A 183 -13.79 4.73 13.09
C TRP A 183 -13.77 5.11 11.61
N ASP A 184 -14.53 6.18 11.31
CA ASP A 184 -14.43 6.94 10.07
C ASP A 184 -13.65 8.22 10.40
N LEU A 185 -12.37 8.22 10.05
CA LEU A 185 -11.47 9.32 10.35
C LEU A 185 -11.31 10.22 9.13
N GLU A 186 -11.54 11.52 9.33
CA GLU A 186 -11.26 12.54 8.33
C GLU A 186 -10.14 13.47 8.81
N GLU A 187 -9.13 13.71 7.99
CA GLU A 187 -8.02 14.60 8.30
C GLU A 187 -7.74 15.55 7.14
N ASN A 188 -7.44 16.81 7.47
CA ASN A 188 -7.01 17.83 6.51
C ASN A 188 -5.51 18.00 6.59
N ILE A 189 -4.83 17.79 5.47
CA ILE A 189 -3.38 17.84 5.33
C ILE A 189 -3.01 19.09 4.52
N VAL A 190 -2.49 20.09 5.20
CA VAL A 190 -1.91 21.27 4.55
C VAL A 190 -0.44 20.98 4.26
N VAL A 191 -0.10 20.92 2.98
CA VAL A 191 1.26 20.66 2.51
C VAL A 191 1.96 21.97 2.27
N SER A 192 3.09 22.18 2.93
CA SER A 192 3.92 23.37 2.72
C SER A 192 5.35 22.97 2.35
N ARG A 193 5.94 23.75 1.48
CA ARG A 193 7.38 23.63 1.22
C ARG A 193 8.10 24.49 2.27
N GLU A 194 8.66 23.84 3.28
CA GLU A 194 9.54 24.55 4.21
C GLU A 194 10.80 24.98 3.47
N THR A 195 10.97 26.28 3.28
CA THR A 195 12.24 26.85 2.92
C THR A 195 13.15 26.77 4.14
N LYS A 196 14.01 25.76 4.21
CA LYS A 196 15.10 25.76 5.20
C LYS A 196 15.91 27.04 4.96
N SER A 197 15.76 28.01 5.86
CA SER A 197 16.67 29.15 5.90
C SER A 197 18.08 28.57 6.04
N LEU A 198 18.93 28.86 5.07
CA LEU A 198 20.35 28.52 5.17
C LEU A 198 20.87 29.03 6.52
N PRO A 199 21.64 28.27 7.27
CA PRO A 199 22.26 28.75 8.49
C PRO A 199 23.04 30.02 8.13
N LYS A 200 22.74 31.13 8.83
CA LYS A 200 23.50 32.36 8.66
C LYS A 200 24.96 32.01 8.88
N ILE A 201 25.78 32.19 7.85
CA ILE A 201 27.22 32.12 7.98
C ILE A 201 27.58 33.20 9.02
N PRO A 202 28.21 32.87 10.14
CA PRO A 202 28.63 33.89 11.10
C PRO A 202 29.56 34.86 10.37
N ASP A 203 29.28 36.14 10.49
CA ASP A 203 30.13 37.19 9.94
C ASP A 203 31.59 36.93 10.41
N SER A 204 32.49 36.87 9.44
CA SER A 204 33.92 36.70 9.77
C SER A 204 34.37 37.87 10.65
N PRO A 205 35.13 37.59 11.74
CA PRO A 205 35.59 38.66 12.59
C PRO A 205 36.49 39.64 11.78
N ASN A 206 36.08 40.89 11.76
CA ASN A 206 36.88 41.97 11.21
C ASN A 206 38.30 41.88 11.79
N LYS A 207 39.28 41.69 10.91
CA LYS A 207 40.67 41.89 11.27
C LYS A 207 40.87 43.36 11.66
N ALA A 208 41.08 43.62 12.94
CA ALA A 208 41.58 44.91 13.39
C ALA A 208 42.94 45.14 12.74
N VAL A 209 43.00 46.20 11.96
CA VAL A 209 44.27 46.73 11.43
C VAL A 209 44.95 47.44 12.58
N GLU A 210 46.00 46.82 13.12
CA GLU A 210 46.96 47.53 13.96
C GLU A 210 47.75 48.49 13.09
N GLN A 211 47.56 49.77 13.35
CA GLN A 211 48.49 50.79 12.91
C GLN A 211 49.59 51.00 13.96
N ASN A 212 50.82 50.76 13.58
CA ASN A 212 52.04 51.36 14.15
C ASN A 212 52.70 52.24 13.11
#